data_21845f071a766183fe9a0b9d6abee8e2
#
_entry.id   21845f071a766183fe9a0b9d6abee8e2
#
_cell.length_a   1.000
_cell.length_b   1.000
_cell.length_c   1.000
_cell.angle_alpha   90.00
_cell.angle_beta   90.00
_cell.angle_gamma   90.00
#
_symmetry.space_group_name_H-M   'P 1'
#
loop_
_entity.id
_entity.type
_entity.pdbx_description
1 polymer ?
#
loop_
_entity_poly.entity_id
_entity_poly.type
_entity_poly.pdbx_seq_one_letter_code
_entity_poly.pdbx_strand_id
1 'polypeptide(L)'
;MLKEYRAYLKLEKGLSVNSVDAYLRDYQRLKDYADTHGIDVVHASFDDLQAFVFDTFKEIASVRTQARLVAGLHSFYRFLLYHHYIEQDPSELLETPKKELHLPDVLSLEEIDRMIAQIDMSKSESHRNRAIIEMLYGSGL
;
A
#
# COMPACT_ATOMS: atom_id res chain seq x y z
N MET A 1 21.43 -4.55 -8.58
CA MET A 1 20.62 -3.86 -7.55
C MET A 1 19.11 -4.09 -7.67
N LEU A 2 18.39 -3.73 -8.77
CA LEU A 2 16.93 -3.93 -8.85
C LEU A 2 16.50 -5.41 -8.78
N LYS A 3 17.22 -6.31 -9.43
CA LYS A 3 16.96 -7.76 -9.37
C LYS A 3 17.15 -8.31 -7.97
N GLU A 4 18.14 -7.84 -7.25
CA GLU A 4 18.45 -8.23 -5.87
C GLU A 4 17.40 -7.70 -4.91
N TYR A 5 16.97 -6.43 -5.06
CA TYR A 5 15.87 -5.87 -4.30
C TYR A 5 14.56 -6.63 -4.51
N ARG A 6 14.25 -7.01 -5.76
CA ARG A 6 13.09 -7.86 -6.04
C ARG A 6 13.19 -9.23 -5.35
N ALA A 7 14.37 -9.85 -5.37
CA ALA A 7 14.61 -11.12 -4.68
C ALA A 7 14.44 -10.97 -3.17
N TYR A 8 15.00 -9.92 -2.58
CA TYR A 8 14.82 -9.58 -1.16
C TYR A 8 13.36 -9.44 -0.76
N LEU A 9 12.56 -8.66 -1.52
CA LEU A 9 11.12 -8.49 -1.26
C LEU A 9 10.35 -9.79 -1.31
N LYS A 10 10.69 -10.67 -2.27
CA LYS A 10 9.97 -11.92 -2.49
C LYS A 10 10.42 -13.03 -1.53
N LEU A 11 11.72 -13.20 -1.32
CA LEU A 11 12.29 -14.36 -0.62
C LEU A 11 12.50 -14.07 0.86
N GLU A 12 12.99 -12.90 1.22
CA GLU A 12 13.30 -12.57 2.61
C GLU A 12 12.10 -11.91 3.32
N LYS A 13 11.38 -11.03 2.62
CA LYS A 13 10.17 -10.39 3.17
C LYS A 13 8.88 -11.18 2.95
N GLY A 14 8.89 -12.20 2.11
CA GLY A 14 7.73 -13.04 1.86
C GLY A 14 6.52 -12.30 1.28
N LEU A 15 6.74 -11.19 0.58
CA LEU A 15 5.65 -10.36 0.08
C LEU A 15 4.94 -11.01 -1.12
N SER A 16 3.63 -10.76 -1.22
CA SER A 16 2.83 -11.16 -2.38
C SER A 16 3.34 -10.49 -3.66
N VAL A 17 3.08 -11.10 -4.81
CA VAL A 17 3.46 -10.57 -6.14
C VAL A 17 2.98 -9.13 -6.31
N ASN A 18 1.72 -8.85 -5.93
CA ASN A 18 1.13 -7.51 -6.03
C ASN A 18 1.87 -6.48 -5.15
N SER A 19 2.32 -6.89 -3.95
CA SER A 19 3.09 -6.02 -3.05
C SER A 19 4.49 -5.77 -3.60
N VAL A 20 5.15 -6.80 -4.13
CA VAL A 20 6.46 -6.67 -4.78
C VAL A 20 6.39 -5.70 -5.95
N ASP A 21 5.41 -5.86 -6.84
CA ASP A 21 5.23 -4.99 -8.00
C ASP A 21 4.88 -3.55 -7.58
N ALA A 22 4.14 -3.36 -6.49
CA ALA A 22 3.86 -2.03 -5.95
C ALA A 22 5.15 -1.34 -5.45
N TYR A 23 6.00 -2.02 -4.70
CA TYR A 23 7.26 -1.48 -4.19
C TYR A 23 8.28 -1.21 -5.30
N LEU A 24 8.29 -2.04 -6.35
CA LEU A 24 9.12 -1.80 -7.52
C LEU A 24 8.66 -0.57 -8.31
N ARG A 25 7.35 -0.31 -8.39
CA ARG A 25 6.83 0.93 -8.99
C ARG A 25 7.21 2.16 -8.16
N ASP A 26 7.19 2.05 -6.83
CA ASP A 26 7.62 3.15 -5.94
C ASP A 26 9.12 3.44 -6.10
N TYR A 27 9.94 2.39 -6.18
CA TYR A 27 11.37 2.54 -6.50
C TYR A 27 11.58 3.19 -7.86
N GLN A 28 10.83 2.78 -8.89
CA GLN A 28 10.97 3.37 -10.24
C GLN A 28 10.62 4.87 -10.22
N ARG A 29 9.58 5.28 -9.49
CA ARG A 29 9.25 6.70 -9.31
C ARG A 29 10.37 7.49 -8.65
N LEU A 30 10.97 6.93 -7.58
CA LEU A 30 12.12 7.54 -6.93
C LEU A 30 13.29 7.69 -7.91
N LYS A 31 13.56 6.64 -8.69
CA LYS A 31 14.64 6.64 -9.68
C LYS A 31 14.42 7.69 -10.76
N ASP A 32 13.22 7.77 -11.32
CA ASP A 32 12.89 8.75 -12.37
C ASP A 32 13.02 10.20 -11.84
N TYR A 33 12.59 10.43 -10.60
CA TYR A 33 12.77 11.71 -9.92
C TYR A 33 14.26 12.04 -9.72
N ALA A 34 15.01 11.08 -9.20
CA ALA A 34 16.45 11.24 -8.95
C ALA A 34 17.22 11.51 -10.25
N ASP A 35 16.94 10.77 -11.33
CA ASP A 35 17.54 10.98 -12.65
C ASP A 35 17.25 12.40 -13.18
N THR A 36 16.05 12.94 -12.91
CA THR A 36 15.67 14.29 -13.34
C THR A 36 16.37 15.38 -12.53
N HIS A 37 16.66 15.14 -11.25
CA HIS A 37 17.27 16.11 -10.33
C HIS A 37 18.78 15.91 -10.16
N GLY A 38 19.40 14.95 -10.86
CA GLY A 38 20.82 14.64 -10.75
C GLY A 38 21.22 14.02 -9.40
N ILE A 39 20.30 13.33 -8.75
CA ILE A 39 20.49 12.68 -7.44
C ILE A 39 20.90 11.23 -7.65
N ASP A 40 21.89 10.74 -6.90
CA ASP A 40 22.18 9.31 -6.82
C ASP A 40 21.23 8.65 -5.81
N VAL A 41 20.36 7.77 -6.28
CA VAL A 41 19.35 7.08 -5.44
C VAL A 41 19.98 6.34 -4.26
N VAL A 42 21.20 5.80 -4.41
CA VAL A 42 21.88 5.06 -3.32
C VAL A 42 22.37 6.01 -2.24
N HIS A 43 22.84 7.19 -2.62
CA HIS A 43 23.42 8.18 -1.73
C HIS A 43 22.51 9.40 -1.51
N ALA A 44 21.22 9.27 -1.79
CA ALA A 44 20.24 10.33 -1.55
C ALA A 44 20.21 10.69 -0.06
N SER A 45 20.16 11.99 0.23
CA SER A 45 20.02 12.51 1.59
C SER A 45 18.57 12.45 2.08
N PHE A 46 18.35 12.66 3.38
CA PHE A 46 17.00 12.83 3.93
C PHE A 46 16.22 13.95 3.23
N ASP A 47 16.90 15.09 2.97
CA ASP A 47 16.28 16.25 2.32
C ASP A 47 15.84 15.94 0.89
N ASP A 48 16.64 15.16 0.14
CA ASP A 48 16.26 14.70 -1.20
C ASP A 48 15.01 13.82 -1.18
N LEU A 49 14.94 12.90 -0.21
CA LEU A 49 13.79 12.03 -0.04
C LEU A 49 12.56 12.80 0.43
N GLN A 50 12.72 13.77 1.30
CA GLN A 50 11.63 14.62 1.76
C GLN A 50 11.06 15.46 0.61
N ALA A 51 11.91 16.03 -0.24
CA ALA A 51 11.51 16.76 -1.43
C ALA A 51 10.75 15.84 -2.42
N PHE A 52 11.30 14.66 -2.69
CA PHE A 52 10.64 13.64 -3.51
C PHE A 52 9.23 13.28 -2.99
N VAL A 53 9.11 13.00 -1.69
CA VAL A 53 7.84 12.65 -1.05
C VAL A 53 6.85 13.81 -1.16
N PHE A 54 7.31 15.04 -0.87
CA PHE A 54 6.48 16.24 -0.94
C PHE A 54 5.92 16.47 -2.35
N ASP A 55 6.75 16.38 -3.39
CA ASP A 55 6.32 16.59 -4.77
C ASP A 55 5.41 15.45 -5.25
N THR A 56 5.76 14.21 -4.94
CA THR A 56 4.95 13.04 -5.31
C THR A 56 3.58 13.04 -4.63
N PHE A 57 3.47 13.55 -3.40
CA PHE A 57 2.19 13.63 -2.68
C PHE A 57 1.20 14.61 -3.32
N LYS A 58 1.66 15.63 -4.02
CA LYS A 58 0.78 16.53 -4.80
C LYS A 58 0.04 15.80 -5.91
N GLU A 59 0.65 14.76 -6.46
CA GLU A 59 0.10 13.95 -7.55
C GLU A 59 -0.77 12.79 -7.04
N ILE A 60 -0.55 12.34 -5.80
CA ILE A 60 -1.23 11.18 -5.21
C ILE A 60 -2.34 11.63 -4.26
N ALA A 61 -3.58 11.55 -4.69
CA ALA A 61 -4.73 11.91 -3.86
C ALA A 61 -5.01 10.93 -2.70
N SER A 62 -4.61 9.66 -2.82
CA SER A 62 -4.91 8.63 -1.83
C SER A 62 -3.87 8.57 -0.71
N VAL A 63 -4.26 8.88 0.52
CA VAL A 63 -3.42 8.76 1.74
C VAL A 63 -2.86 7.35 1.91
N ARG A 64 -3.63 6.31 1.56
CA ARG A 64 -3.16 4.92 1.58
C ARG A 64 -1.99 4.71 0.61
N THR A 65 -2.06 5.31 -0.58
CA THR A 65 -0.99 5.20 -1.59
C THR A 65 0.23 6.00 -1.17
N GLN A 66 0.05 7.17 -0.55
CA GLN A 66 1.14 7.97 0.04
C GLN A 66 1.86 7.19 1.15
N ALA A 67 1.10 6.60 2.10
CA ALA A 67 1.65 5.78 3.16
C ALA A 67 2.42 4.56 2.62
N ARG A 68 1.89 3.92 1.56
CA ARG A 68 2.57 2.81 0.89
C ARG A 68 3.87 3.25 0.22
N LEU A 69 3.89 4.44 -0.40
CA LEU A 69 5.11 5.01 -1.00
C LEU A 69 6.21 5.15 0.06
N VAL A 70 5.92 5.77 1.20
CA VAL A 70 6.88 5.91 2.30
C VAL A 70 7.36 4.55 2.80
N ALA A 71 6.44 3.58 2.97
CA ALA A 71 6.81 2.21 3.34
C ALA A 71 7.71 1.53 2.30
N GLY A 72 7.51 1.84 1.01
CA GLY A 72 8.37 1.38 -0.10
C GLY A 72 9.77 1.96 -0.01
N LEU A 73 9.90 3.27 0.30
CA LEU A 73 11.20 3.93 0.53
C LEU A 73 11.94 3.29 1.71
N HIS A 74 11.28 3.14 2.86
CA HIS A 74 11.87 2.46 4.03
C HIS A 74 12.31 1.03 3.69
N SER A 75 11.53 0.30 2.91
CA SER A 75 11.88 -1.06 2.50
C SER A 75 13.14 -1.08 1.62
N PHE A 76 13.24 -0.13 0.69
CA PHE A 76 14.38 -0.02 -0.21
C PHE A 76 15.66 0.37 0.52
N TYR A 77 15.63 1.41 1.36
CA TYR A 77 16.82 1.84 2.09
C TYR A 77 17.26 0.85 3.17
N ARG A 78 16.33 0.15 3.80
CA ARG A 78 16.66 -1.00 4.68
C ARG A 78 17.33 -2.14 3.92
N PHE A 79 16.91 -2.42 2.69
CA PHE A 79 17.60 -3.37 1.82
C PHE A 79 19.03 -2.90 1.55
N LEU A 80 19.25 -1.62 1.20
CA LEU A 80 20.59 -1.08 0.98
C LEU A 80 21.46 -1.17 2.23
N LEU A 81 20.92 -0.83 3.40
CA LEU A 81 21.60 -0.92 4.68
C LEU A 81 21.96 -2.37 5.03
N TYR A 82 21.04 -3.31 4.86
CA TYR A 82 21.24 -4.73 5.13
C TYR A 82 22.35 -5.35 4.27
N HIS A 83 22.44 -4.94 3.02
CA HIS A 83 23.49 -5.40 2.09
C HIS A 83 24.75 -4.53 2.11
N HIS A 84 24.90 -3.64 3.08
CA HIS A 84 26.07 -2.77 3.26
C HIS A 84 26.36 -1.85 2.04
N TYR A 85 25.34 -1.48 1.26
CA TYR A 85 25.47 -0.46 0.21
C TYR A 85 25.53 0.95 0.78
N ILE A 86 24.96 1.15 1.96
CA ILE A 86 24.95 2.40 2.73
C ILE A 86 25.24 2.12 4.20
N GLU A 87 25.74 3.14 4.92
CA GLU A 87 26.04 3.02 6.36
C GLU A 87 24.88 3.51 7.24
N GLN A 88 24.02 4.38 6.72
CA GLN A 88 22.88 4.96 7.43
C GLN A 88 21.66 4.96 6.52
N ASP A 89 20.47 4.78 7.11
CA ASP A 89 19.19 4.80 6.40
C ASP A 89 18.67 6.25 6.31
N PRO A 90 18.73 6.91 5.14
CA PRO A 90 18.23 8.28 5.02
C PRO A 90 16.70 8.39 5.09
N SER A 91 15.99 7.27 4.99
CA SER A 91 14.54 7.25 5.05
C SER A 91 14.00 7.14 6.49
N GLU A 92 14.83 6.89 7.50
CA GLU A 92 14.40 6.58 8.86
C GLU A 92 13.47 7.64 9.47
N LEU A 93 13.72 8.90 9.19
CA LEU A 93 12.95 10.04 9.72
C LEU A 93 11.77 10.46 8.82
N LEU A 94 11.51 9.77 7.70
CA LEU A 94 10.35 10.07 6.87
C LEU A 94 9.06 9.71 7.61
N GLU A 95 8.19 10.70 7.78
CA GLU A 95 6.90 10.48 8.43
C GLU A 95 5.89 9.86 7.45
N THR A 96 5.23 8.81 7.92
CA THR A 96 4.10 8.22 7.18
C THR A 96 2.85 9.06 7.41
N PRO A 97 2.12 9.47 6.35
CA PRO A 97 0.86 10.19 6.52
C PRO A 97 -0.11 9.42 7.42
N LYS A 98 -0.66 10.10 8.42
CA LYS A 98 -1.64 9.50 9.33
C LYS A 98 -2.93 9.20 8.56
N LYS A 99 -3.31 7.95 8.56
CA LYS A 99 -4.59 7.52 8.03
C LYS A 99 -5.68 7.91 9.03
N GLU A 100 -6.63 8.72 8.59
CA GLU A 100 -7.85 8.88 9.39
C GLU A 100 -8.50 7.51 9.56
N LEU A 101 -8.74 7.13 10.82
CA LEU A 101 -9.48 5.92 11.15
C LEU A 101 -10.95 6.20 10.83
N HIS A 102 -11.36 5.89 9.59
CA HIS A 102 -12.78 5.87 9.29
C HIS A 102 -13.37 4.63 9.94
N LEU A 103 -14.18 4.84 10.98
CA LEU A 103 -14.94 3.75 11.57
C LEU A 103 -15.90 3.22 10.52
N PRO A 104 -15.96 1.89 10.32
CA PRO A 104 -16.89 1.31 9.37
C PRO A 104 -18.32 1.68 9.75
N ASP A 105 -19.14 2.09 8.77
CA ASP A 105 -20.58 2.16 8.96
C ASP A 105 -21.10 0.75 9.23
N VAL A 106 -21.75 0.55 10.35
CA VAL A 106 -22.34 -0.74 10.73
C VAL A 106 -23.80 -0.74 10.38
N LEU A 107 -24.23 -1.77 9.66
CA LEU A 107 -25.65 -2.01 9.39
C LEU A 107 -26.33 -2.55 10.64
N SER A 108 -27.52 -2.04 10.95
CA SER A 108 -28.38 -2.60 11.98
C SER A 108 -29.02 -3.92 11.49
N LEU A 109 -29.48 -4.73 12.44
CA LEU A 109 -30.19 -5.98 12.13
C LEU A 109 -31.38 -5.73 11.20
N GLU A 110 -32.15 -4.65 11.49
CA GLU A 110 -33.33 -4.26 10.70
C GLU A 110 -32.98 -3.84 9.27
N GLU A 111 -31.79 -3.25 9.06
CA GLU A 111 -31.31 -2.90 7.72
C GLU A 111 -30.93 -4.13 6.93
N ILE A 112 -30.28 -5.12 7.58
CA ILE A 112 -29.93 -6.39 6.97
C ILE A 112 -31.19 -7.18 6.60
N ASP A 113 -32.18 -7.25 7.49
CA ASP A 113 -33.45 -7.92 7.22
C ASP A 113 -34.19 -7.24 6.05
N ARG A 114 -34.18 -5.91 5.98
CA ARG A 114 -34.74 -5.16 4.84
C ARG A 114 -34.00 -5.45 3.54
N MET A 115 -32.67 -5.56 3.56
CA MET A 115 -31.88 -5.92 2.38
C MET A 115 -32.26 -7.32 1.88
N ILE A 116 -32.38 -8.29 2.78
CA ILE A 116 -32.78 -9.67 2.44
C ILE A 116 -34.19 -9.71 1.87
N ALA A 117 -35.12 -8.97 2.47
CA ALA A 117 -36.52 -8.92 2.02
C ALA A 117 -36.70 -8.28 0.63
N GLN A 118 -35.78 -7.41 0.19
CA GLN A 118 -35.81 -6.80 -1.13
C GLN A 118 -35.23 -7.65 -2.25
N ILE A 119 -34.65 -8.82 -1.92
CA ILE A 119 -34.13 -9.72 -2.94
C ILE A 119 -35.28 -10.32 -3.73
N ASP A 120 -35.33 -10.00 -5.02
CA ASP A 120 -36.33 -10.55 -5.94
C ASP A 120 -36.06 -12.05 -6.18
N MET A 121 -36.79 -12.90 -5.51
CA MET A 121 -36.62 -14.39 -5.55
C MET A 121 -36.99 -14.99 -6.92
N SER A 122 -37.49 -14.21 -7.87
CA SER A 122 -37.78 -14.71 -9.23
C SER A 122 -36.51 -14.88 -10.09
N LYS A 123 -35.39 -14.29 -9.70
CA LYS A 123 -34.12 -14.32 -10.44
C LYS A 123 -33.28 -15.52 -10.02
N SER A 124 -32.58 -16.13 -10.96
CA SER A 124 -31.72 -17.30 -10.73
C SER A 124 -30.61 -17.09 -9.70
N GLU A 125 -30.17 -15.84 -9.53
CA GLU A 125 -29.06 -15.47 -8.65
C GLU A 125 -29.47 -15.14 -7.21
N SER A 126 -30.77 -15.06 -6.95
CA SER A 126 -31.32 -14.57 -5.68
C SER A 126 -30.99 -15.43 -4.50
N HIS A 127 -31.07 -16.75 -4.66
CA HIS A 127 -30.70 -17.72 -3.62
C HIS A 127 -29.22 -17.57 -3.22
N ARG A 128 -28.32 -17.40 -4.21
CA ARG A 128 -26.90 -17.17 -3.96
C ARG A 128 -26.68 -15.85 -3.23
N ASN A 129 -27.29 -14.77 -3.69
CA ASN A 129 -27.12 -13.44 -3.10
C ASN A 129 -27.63 -13.39 -1.66
N ARG A 130 -28.77 -14.02 -1.39
CA ARG A 130 -29.31 -14.16 -0.04
C ARG A 130 -28.37 -14.97 0.86
N ALA A 131 -27.89 -16.11 0.39
CA ALA A 131 -26.96 -16.96 1.14
C ALA A 131 -25.65 -16.23 1.46
N ILE A 132 -25.15 -15.39 0.54
CA ILE A 132 -23.95 -14.56 0.79
C ILE A 132 -24.19 -13.58 1.95
N ILE A 133 -25.31 -12.85 1.96
CA ILE A 133 -25.62 -11.87 3.01
C ILE A 133 -25.79 -12.59 4.36
N GLU A 134 -26.57 -13.67 4.40
CA GLU A 134 -26.81 -14.47 5.61
C GLU A 134 -25.51 -15.07 6.15
N MET A 135 -24.63 -15.55 5.28
CA MET A 135 -23.33 -16.11 5.67
C MET A 135 -22.40 -15.03 6.23
N LEU A 136 -22.24 -13.88 5.54
CA LEU A 136 -21.40 -12.78 6.00
C LEU A 136 -21.85 -12.27 7.37
N TYR A 137 -23.15 -12.11 7.56
CA TYR A 137 -23.71 -11.65 8.83
C TYR A 137 -23.57 -12.71 9.93
N GLY A 138 -23.92 -13.96 9.65
CA GLY A 138 -23.92 -15.06 10.65
C GLY A 138 -22.52 -15.49 11.07
N SER A 139 -21.51 -15.32 10.22
CA SER A 139 -20.12 -15.69 10.52
C SER A 139 -19.27 -14.53 11.05
N GLY A 140 -19.80 -13.30 11.03
CA GLY A 140 -19.07 -12.10 11.47
C GLY A 140 -17.89 -11.75 10.56
N LEU A 141 -17.95 -12.14 9.30
CA LEU A 141 -16.92 -11.88 8.28
C LEU A 141 -17.03 -10.45 7.72
#